data_085dfb940e7c78d38f646a30996eec1e
#
_entry.id   085dfb940e7c78d38f646a30996eec1e
#
_cell.length_a   1.000
_cell.length_b   1.000
_cell.length_c   1.000
_cell.angle_alpha   90.00
_cell.angle_beta   90.00
_cell.angle_gamma   90.00
#
_symmetry.space_group_name_H-M   'P 1'
#
loop_
_entity.id
_entity.type
_entity.pdbx_description
1 polymer ?
#
loop_
_entity_poly.entity_id
_entity_poly.type
_entity_poly.pdbx_seq_one_letter_code
_entity_poly.pdbx_strand_id
1 'polypeptide(L)'
;MKKVGVYGFAAVSATAVSMAFFGSGVAVADDYSGQTYADASKAISDAGKKAVIASRAGDTLADDDCIVSHSQSAPWLKGDDFSPVTDTVLVYLNCNATVATAKDPGNSAASPEGRAAIAKAQEDQAKAAAGG
;
A
#
# COMPACT_ATOMS: atom_id res chain seq x y z
N MET A 1 34.26 20.14 -52.57
CA MET A 1 32.89 19.79 -52.15
C MET A 1 32.90 19.45 -50.69
N LYS A 2 32.37 20.31 -49.88
CA LYS A 2 32.32 20.12 -48.44
C LYS A 2 30.94 19.64 -48.07
N LYS A 3 30.86 18.43 -47.60
CA LYS A 3 29.60 17.91 -47.08
C LYS A 3 29.47 18.42 -45.64
N VAL A 4 28.58 19.31 -45.41
CA VAL A 4 28.21 19.74 -44.09
C VAL A 4 27.20 18.73 -43.55
N GLY A 5 27.69 17.84 -42.70
CA GLY A 5 26.84 16.96 -41.96
C GLY A 5 26.14 17.74 -40.85
N VAL A 6 24.85 17.94 -41.02
CA VAL A 6 24.04 18.49 -39.95
C VAL A 6 23.79 17.37 -38.96
N TYR A 7 24.51 17.35 -37.89
CA TYR A 7 24.20 16.49 -36.78
C TYR A 7 23.12 17.16 -35.96
N GLY A 8 21.92 16.74 -36.22
CA GLY A 8 20.81 17.08 -35.34
C GLY A 8 20.97 16.38 -34.00
N PHE A 9 21.46 17.08 -33.03
CA PHE A 9 21.36 16.63 -31.66
C PHE A 9 19.91 16.77 -31.21
N ALA A 10 19.19 15.68 -31.29
CA ALA A 10 17.95 15.56 -30.56
C ALA A 10 18.32 15.47 -29.05
N ALA A 11 18.40 16.59 -28.43
CA ALA A 11 18.44 16.62 -26.97
C ALA A 11 17.11 16.12 -26.45
N VAL A 12 17.02 14.86 -26.15
CA VAL A 12 15.95 14.33 -25.34
C VAL A 12 16.20 14.87 -23.95
N SER A 13 15.65 16.02 -23.67
CA SER A 13 15.53 16.50 -22.30
C SER A 13 14.51 15.60 -21.62
N ALA A 14 15.03 14.59 -20.95
CA ALA A 14 14.27 13.90 -19.93
C ALA A 14 13.98 14.93 -18.85
N THR A 15 12.85 15.61 -18.97
CA THR A 15 12.31 16.35 -17.85
C THR A 15 11.92 15.34 -16.81
N ALA A 16 12.83 15.08 -15.89
CA ALA A 16 12.45 14.45 -14.63
C ALA A 16 11.43 15.40 -14.00
N VAL A 17 10.17 15.04 -14.14
CA VAL A 17 9.13 15.67 -13.35
C VAL A 17 9.35 15.20 -11.92
N SER A 18 10.22 15.89 -11.21
CA SER A 18 10.26 15.81 -9.78
C SER A 18 8.91 16.36 -9.31
N MET A 19 7.98 15.46 -9.09
CA MET A 19 6.80 15.79 -8.34
C MET A 19 7.26 16.08 -6.93
N ALA A 20 7.61 17.33 -6.70
CA ALA A 20 7.75 17.84 -5.37
C ALA A 20 6.35 17.79 -4.75
N PHE A 21 6.09 16.74 -3.99
CA PHE A 21 4.93 16.70 -3.15
C PHE A 21 5.10 17.76 -2.06
N PHE A 22 4.66 18.97 -2.34
CA PHE A 22 4.43 19.96 -1.31
C PHE A 22 3.15 19.59 -0.55
N GLY A 23 3.16 18.39 0.02
CA GLY A 23 2.15 18.02 0.97
C GLY A 23 2.56 18.60 2.30
N SER A 24 1.80 19.53 2.82
CA SER A 24 1.82 19.85 4.23
C SER A 24 1.68 18.56 5.02
N GLY A 25 2.77 18.01 5.47
CA GLY A 25 3.03 17.11 6.58
C GLY A 25 2.08 15.99 6.99
N VAL A 26 1.03 15.70 6.26
CA VAL A 26 -0.04 14.80 6.74
C VAL A 26 -0.09 13.47 6.01
N ALA A 27 0.68 13.29 4.95
CA ALA A 27 0.48 12.18 4.03
C ALA A 27 1.40 10.97 4.25
N VAL A 28 2.15 10.93 5.33
CA VAL A 28 3.18 9.91 5.51
C VAL A 28 2.66 8.63 6.15
N ALA A 29 1.36 8.56 6.43
CA ALA A 29 0.85 7.50 7.29
C ALA A 29 0.44 6.23 6.56
N ASP A 30 0.25 6.25 5.24
CA ASP A 30 -0.37 5.13 4.53
C ASP A 30 0.53 4.43 3.51
N ASP A 31 1.84 4.42 3.75
CA ASP A 31 2.79 3.73 2.88
C ASP A 31 2.52 2.23 2.76
N TYR A 32 1.82 1.65 3.72
CA TYR A 32 1.55 0.22 3.79
C TYR A 32 0.10 -0.15 3.49
N SER A 33 -0.75 0.84 3.27
CA SER A 33 -2.17 0.61 2.95
C SER A 33 -2.33 -0.19 1.67
N GLY A 34 -3.24 -1.15 1.66
CA GLY A 34 -3.50 -2.02 0.52
C GLY A 34 -2.58 -3.23 0.38
N GLN A 35 -1.53 -3.33 1.18
CA GLN A 35 -0.64 -4.49 1.23
C GLN A 35 -1.19 -5.55 2.19
N THR A 36 -0.74 -6.80 2.02
CA THR A 36 -0.97 -7.81 3.04
C THR A 36 -0.16 -7.49 4.30
N TYR A 37 -0.62 -7.96 5.44
CA TYR A 37 0.14 -7.78 6.68
C TYR A 37 1.53 -8.40 6.59
N ALA A 38 1.67 -9.55 5.95
CA ALA A 38 2.97 -10.19 5.75
C ALA A 38 3.95 -9.27 5.01
N ASP A 39 3.51 -8.67 3.90
CA ASP A 39 4.34 -7.76 3.11
C ASP A 39 4.63 -6.46 3.87
N ALA A 40 3.61 -5.89 4.50
CA ALA A 40 3.75 -4.65 5.26
C ALA A 40 4.68 -4.83 6.46
N SER A 41 4.54 -5.90 7.22
CA SER A 41 5.40 -6.18 8.39
C SER A 41 6.85 -6.39 8.00
N LYS A 42 7.07 -7.06 6.88
CA LYS A 42 8.41 -7.22 6.32
C LYS A 42 9.02 -5.87 5.90
N ALA A 43 8.28 -5.05 5.18
CA ALA A 43 8.75 -3.73 4.78
C ALA A 43 9.04 -2.82 5.98
N ILE A 44 8.21 -2.88 7.01
CA ILE A 44 8.42 -2.14 8.26
C ILE A 44 9.69 -2.61 8.98
N SER A 45 9.92 -3.93 9.03
CA SER A 45 11.12 -4.52 9.61
C SER A 45 12.37 -4.15 8.81
N ASP A 46 12.30 -4.18 7.49
CA ASP A 46 13.40 -3.77 6.60
C ASP A 46 13.76 -2.30 6.78
N ALA A 47 12.81 -1.47 7.17
CA ALA A 47 13.03 -0.06 7.54
C ALA A 47 13.57 0.12 8.98
N GLY A 48 13.87 -0.97 9.69
CA GLY A 48 14.37 -0.94 11.07
C GLY A 48 13.31 -0.59 12.11
N LYS A 49 12.03 -0.76 11.76
CA LYS A 49 10.90 -0.47 12.64
C LYS A 49 10.17 -1.74 13.05
N LYS A 50 9.28 -1.61 14.00
CA LYS A 50 8.44 -2.69 14.50
C LYS A 50 6.99 -2.45 14.10
N ALA A 51 6.37 -3.46 13.52
CA ALA A 51 4.95 -3.45 13.25
C ALA A 51 4.16 -3.94 14.46
N VAL A 52 3.11 -3.23 14.81
CA VAL A 52 2.17 -3.61 15.87
C VAL A 52 0.76 -3.54 15.31
N ILE A 53 0.00 -4.61 15.44
CA ILE A 53 -1.40 -4.63 15.06
C ILE A 53 -2.19 -3.80 16.08
N ALA A 54 -2.73 -2.67 15.63
CA ALA A 54 -3.52 -1.78 16.47
C ALA A 54 -4.98 -2.20 16.53
N SER A 55 -5.51 -2.66 15.40
CA SER A 55 -6.87 -3.21 15.34
C SER A 55 -6.99 -4.22 14.21
N ARG A 56 -8.00 -5.05 14.34
CA ARG A 56 -8.33 -6.08 13.37
C ARG A 56 -9.83 -6.10 13.17
N ALA A 57 -10.26 -5.93 11.94
CA ALA A 57 -11.67 -6.04 11.55
C ALA A 57 -11.89 -7.36 10.81
N GLY A 58 -12.82 -8.16 11.29
CA GLY A 58 -13.10 -9.47 10.70
C GLY A 58 -12.20 -10.59 11.23
N ASP A 59 -12.59 -11.81 10.94
CA ASP A 59 -11.92 -13.02 11.43
C ASP A 59 -11.79 -14.12 10.36
N THR A 60 -12.10 -13.80 9.12
CA THR A 60 -12.09 -14.77 8.01
C THR A 60 -10.69 -15.13 7.56
N LEU A 61 -9.79 -14.14 7.50
CA LEU A 61 -8.41 -14.32 7.05
C LEU A 61 -7.46 -14.47 8.24
N ALA A 62 -6.39 -15.25 8.05
CA ALA A 62 -5.26 -15.24 8.97
C ALA A 62 -4.56 -13.88 8.94
N ASP A 63 -3.87 -13.51 10.01
CA ASP A 63 -3.25 -12.19 10.14
C ASP A 63 -2.37 -11.81 8.94
N ASP A 64 -1.54 -12.73 8.48
CA ASP A 64 -0.63 -12.50 7.37
C ASP A 64 -1.33 -12.17 6.05
N ASP A 65 -2.53 -12.69 5.86
CA ASP A 65 -3.35 -12.50 4.66
C ASP A 65 -4.27 -11.27 4.76
N CYS A 66 -4.41 -10.69 5.94
CA CYS A 66 -5.20 -9.49 6.14
C CYS A 66 -4.62 -8.32 5.37
N ILE A 67 -5.47 -7.46 4.86
CA ILE A 67 -5.06 -6.25 4.16
C ILE A 67 -4.92 -5.10 5.15
N VAL A 68 -3.81 -4.39 5.06
CA VAL A 68 -3.62 -3.17 5.83
C VAL A 68 -4.55 -2.09 5.28
N SER A 69 -5.52 -1.70 6.06
CA SER A 69 -6.45 -0.63 5.71
C SER A 69 -5.89 0.76 6.01
N HIS A 70 -5.04 0.84 7.02
CA HIS A 70 -4.43 2.08 7.47
C HIS A 70 -3.17 1.77 8.28
N SER A 71 -2.22 2.68 8.26
CA SER A 71 -1.02 2.63 9.12
C SER A 71 -0.68 4.01 9.66
N GLN A 72 -0.02 4.05 10.80
CA GLN A 72 0.46 5.29 11.37
C GLN A 72 1.65 5.01 12.30
N SER A 73 2.47 6.02 12.52
CA SER A 73 3.49 5.96 13.57
C SER A 73 2.82 5.90 14.94
N ALA A 74 3.38 5.09 15.83
CA ALA A 74 2.85 4.99 17.19
C ALA A 74 2.95 6.34 17.92
N PRO A 75 1.84 6.88 18.44
CA PRO A 75 1.84 8.17 19.14
C PRO A 75 2.24 8.02 20.61
N TRP A 76 3.10 7.06 20.91
CA TRP A 76 3.47 6.72 22.29
C TRP A 76 4.70 7.49 22.75
N LEU A 77 4.78 7.70 24.04
CA LEU A 77 5.96 8.21 24.73
C LEU A 77 6.62 7.07 25.50
N LYS A 78 7.93 7.12 25.62
CA LYS A 78 8.67 6.18 26.47
C LYS A 78 8.35 6.46 27.94
N GLY A 79 8.32 5.42 28.74
CA GLY A 79 7.93 5.53 30.14
C GLY A 79 9.01 6.10 31.05
N ASP A 80 10.25 6.22 30.59
CA ASP A 80 11.40 6.66 31.38
C ASP A 80 11.68 8.17 31.25
N ASP A 81 11.66 8.69 30.04
CA ASP A 81 12.04 10.06 29.70
C ASP A 81 10.99 10.84 28.90
N PHE A 82 9.84 10.22 28.63
CA PHE A 82 8.75 10.79 27.84
C PHE A 82 9.15 11.17 26.41
N SER A 83 10.25 10.65 25.88
CA SER A 83 10.61 10.86 24.50
C SER A 83 9.65 10.11 23.56
N PRO A 84 9.42 10.63 22.35
CA PRO A 84 8.54 9.95 21.39
C PRO A 84 9.10 8.58 20.99
N VAL A 85 8.22 7.59 20.84
CA VAL A 85 8.54 6.31 20.19
C VAL A 85 8.55 6.55 18.69
N THR A 86 9.67 6.29 18.03
CA THR A 86 9.86 6.55 16.60
C THR A 86 10.07 5.30 15.77
N ASP A 87 10.19 4.14 16.40
CA ASP A 87 10.54 2.86 15.80
C ASP A 87 9.34 1.90 15.67
N THR A 88 8.13 2.37 15.97
CA THR A 88 6.93 1.54 15.95
C THR A 88 5.90 2.09 14.99
N VAL A 89 5.36 1.22 14.15
CA VAL A 89 4.27 1.51 13.22
C VAL A 89 3.05 0.71 13.64
N LEU A 90 1.95 1.40 13.85
CA LEU A 90 0.65 0.77 14.10
C LEU A 90 -0.01 0.44 12.76
N VAL A 91 -0.47 -0.78 12.62
CA VAL A 91 -1.19 -1.23 11.43
C VAL A 91 -2.61 -1.64 11.82
N TYR A 92 -3.55 -1.27 10.98
CA TYR A 92 -4.97 -1.59 11.12
C TYR A 92 -5.34 -2.57 10.04
N LEU A 93 -5.83 -3.74 10.41
CA LEU A 93 -6.04 -4.84 9.49
C LEU A 93 -7.51 -5.03 9.14
N ASN A 94 -7.76 -5.28 7.89
CA ASN A 94 -9.03 -5.80 7.38
C ASN A 94 -8.84 -7.29 7.07
N CYS A 95 -9.43 -8.13 7.89
CA CYS A 95 -9.34 -9.59 7.81
C CYS A 95 -10.62 -10.23 7.27
N ASN A 96 -11.51 -9.45 6.68
CA ASN A 96 -12.65 -9.97 5.97
C ASN A 96 -12.20 -10.69 4.69
N ALA A 97 -12.96 -11.67 4.26
CA ALA A 97 -12.78 -12.25 2.94
C ALA A 97 -12.99 -11.20 1.85
N THR A 98 -12.86 -11.58 0.60
CA THR A 98 -13.02 -10.67 -0.54
C THR A 98 -14.34 -9.88 -0.49
N VAL A 99 -15.19 -9.96 -1.47
CA VAL A 99 -16.47 -9.24 -1.46
C VAL A 99 -17.53 -10.09 -0.76
N ALA A 100 -18.37 -9.45 0.06
CA ALA A 100 -19.50 -10.11 0.71
C ALA A 100 -20.46 -10.72 -0.32
N THR A 101 -20.91 -11.93 -0.06
CA THR A 101 -21.92 -12.63 -0.83
C THR A 101 -23.14 -12.93 0.05
N ALA A 102 -24.17 -13.49 -0.55
CA ALA A 102 -25.35 -13.90 0.23
C ALA A 102 -25.06 -15.02 1.24
N LYS A 103 -23.94 -15.71 1.10
CA LYS A 103 -23.56 -16.85 1.94
C LYS A 103 -22.36 -16.59 2.83
N ASP A 104 -21.50 -15.67 2.42
CA ASP A 104 -20.21 -15.44 3.09
C ASP A 104 -20.04 -13.96 3.42
N PRO A 105 -19.65 -13.65 4.66
CA PRO A 105 -19.33 -12.27 5.03
C PRO A 105 -18.05 -11.81 4.32
N GLY A 106 -17.95 -10.54 4.07
CA GLY A 106 -16.78 -9.96 3.41
C GLY A 106 -16.87 -8.45 3.33
N ASN A 107 -16.03 -7.86 2.50
CA ASN A 107 -16.02 -6.43 2.26
C ASN A 107 -17.25 -6.00 1.46
N SER A 108 -17.81 -4.84 1.79
CA SER A 108 -18.86 -4.25 0.96
C SER A 108 -18.34 -4.00 -0.45
N ALA A 109 -19.14 -4.32 -1.46
CA ALA A 109 -18.80 -4.02 -2.86
C ALA A 109 -18.55 -2.52 -3.12
N ALA A 110 -19.16 -1.66 -2.30
CA ALA A 110 -18.99 -0.22 -2.40
C ALA A 110 -17.75 0.30 -1.65
N SER A 111 -17.12 -0.51 -0.79
CA SER A 111 -15.91 -0.13 -0.08
C SER A 111 -14.70 -0.08 -1.03
N PRO A 112 -13.65 0.66 -0.70
CA PRO A 112 -12.41 0.65 -1.48
C PRO A 112 -11.84 -0.76 -1.66
N GLU A 113 -11.84 -1.56 -0.60
CA GLU A 113 -11.35 -2.94 -0.57
C GLU A 113 -12.21 -3.85 -1.44
N GLY A 114 -13.53 -3.70 -1.36
CA GLY A 114 -14.47 -4.46 -2.20
C GLY A 114 -14.31 -4.13 -3.67
N ARG A 115 -14.19 -2.85 -4.02
CA ARG A 115 -13.94 -2.43 -5.40
C ARG A 115 -12.61 -2.96 -5.93
N ALA A 116 -11.56 -2.93 -5.11
CA ALA A 116 -10.24 -3.48 -5.48
C ALA A 116 -10.33 -5.00 -5.73
N ALA A 117 -11.05 -5.72 -4.87
CA ALA A 117 -11.25 -7.16 -5.02
C ALA A 117 -12.03 -7.49 -6.30
N ILE A 118 -13.06 -6.72 -6.62
CA ILE A 118 -13.85 -6.88 -7.86
C ILE A 118 -12.97 -6.63 -9.09
N ALA A 119 -12.21 -5.55 -9.08
CA ALA A 119 -11.32 -5.21 -10.19
C ALA A 119 -10.28 -6.31 -10.41
N LYS A 120 -9.69 -6.83 -9.34
CA LYS A 120 -8.73 -7.94 -9.41
C LYS A 120 -9.37 -9.21 -9.98
N ALA A 121 -10.56 -9.56 -9.52
CA ALA A 121 -11.26 -10.73 -10.02
C ALA A 121 -11.58 -10.61 -11.53
N GLN A 122 -11.97 -9.43 -11.98
CA GLN A 122 -12.20 -9.17 -13.41
C GLN A 122 -10.91 -9.29 -14.23
N GLU A 123 -9.80 -8.77 -13.69
CA GLU A 123 -8.49 -8.88 -14.35
C GLU A 123 -8.04 -10.34 -14.46
N ASP A 124 -8.19 -11.11 -13.38
CA ASP A 124 -7.83 -12.54 -13.37
C ASP A 124 -8.69 -13.34 -14.35
N GLN A 125 -9.99 -13.02 -14.47
CA GLN A 125 -10.87 -13.63 -15.47
C GLN A 125 -10.45 -13.28 -16.91
N ALA A 126 -10.07 -12.02 -17.15
CA ALA A 126 -9.59 -11.59 -18.46
C ALA A 126 -8.28 -12.28 -18.83
N LYS A 127 -7.37 -12.46 -17.91
CA LYS A 127 -6.12 -13.21 -18.10
C LYS A 127 -6.38 -14.69 -18.38
N ALA A 128 -7.30 -15.32 -17.67
CA ALA A 128 -7.68 -16.71 -17.88
C ALA A 128 -8.34 -16.90 -19.25
N ALA A 129 -9.18 -15.98 -19.71
CA ALA A 129 -9.79 -16.01 -21.04
C ALA A 129 -8.76 -15.79 -22.16
N ALA A 130 -7.73 -14.96 -21.94
CA ALA A 130 -6.66 -14.72 -22.91
C ALA A 130 -5.65 -15.87 -22.99
N GLY A 131 -5.49 -16.64 -21.91
CA GLY A 131 -4.55 -17.76 -21.82
C GLY A 131 -5.13 -19.12 -22.24
N GLY A 132 -6.42 -19.16 -22.57
CA GLY A 132 -7.14 -20.40 -22.92
C GLY A 132 -7.08 -20.73 -24.43
#